data_4eb71a8b3bf4b6ee2d8e84f0375ba021
#
_entry.id   4eb71a8b3bf4b6ee2d8e84f0375ba021
#
_cell.length_a   1.000
_cell.length_b   1.000
_cell.length_c   1.000
_cell.angle_alpha   90.00
_cell.angle_beta   90.00
_cell.angle_gamma   90.00
#
_symmetry.space_group_name_H-M   'P 1'
#
loop_
_entity.id
_entity.type
_entity.pdbx_description
1 polymer ?
#
loop_
_entity_poly.entity_id
_entity_poly.type
_entity_poly.pdbx_seq_one_letter_code
_entity_poly.pdbx_strand_id
1 'polypeptide(L)'
;MNSSFARDGRQNFTRRDFVKLSAAASVAVSVAPVWAAETKNDMPYRTLGRTGEKVSAIGLGGYHIGIQGDEGESIRLVRTALDRGINFLDNCWDYNDGVSEVRMGKALRDGYRAKAFLMSKIDGRTKASAAKQIDESLTRLQTDHVDLMQFHEIIRREDPERVFTGGAMEAMLAAKQAGKVRYIGFTGHKDPAMHLKMLVVAAENKFHFDAVQMPLNVMDAHFRSFEQRVLPELVKAGIGVLGMKSLGFGAILQSQTVTAIECLHYAMNLPTSTVITGMDSLARVEQALEAARSFKPMTPEQLTALLARTAAAAADANTRVSKPRRASTAPATIRSGWDKNEPSEQARWKL
;
A
#
# COMPACT_ATOMS: atom_id res chain seq x y z
N MET A 1 -46.39 39.28 4.59
CA MET A 1 -45.32 38.97 3.65
C MET A 1 -44.40 37.94 4.29
N ASN A 2 -44.57 36.67 3.98
CA ASN A 2 -43.87 35.56 4.57
C ASN A 2 -42.57 35.26 3.80
N SER A 3 -41.44 35.32 4.42
CA SER A 3 -40.17 34.81 3.93
C SER A 3 -39.94 33.40 4.44
N SER A 4 -40.05 32.42 3.58
CA SER A 4 -39.73 31.02 3.87
C SER A 4 -38.21 30.82 3.82
N PHE A 5 -37.62 30.39 4.96
CA PHE A 5 -36.27 29.91 5.03
C PHE A 5 -36.23 28.46 4.51
N ALA A 6 -35.46 28.23 3.45
CA ALA A 6 -35.15 26.92 2.96
C ALA A 6 -34.20 26.22 3.97
N ARG A 7 -34.62 25.06 4.47
CA ARG A 7 -33.77 24.18 5.30
C ARG A 7 -32.78 23.42 4.43
N ASP A 8 -31.51 23.60 4.71
CA ASP A 8 -30.38 22.87 4.15
C ASP A 8 -30.47 21.39 4.59
N GLY A 9 -30.74 20.52 3.62
CA GLY A 9 -30.93 19.09 3.81
C GLY A 9 -29.61 18.32 3.90
N ARG A 10 -28.82 18.50 4.95
CA ARG A 10 -27.69 17.63 5.23
C ARG A 10 -28.21 16.31 5.80
N GLN A 11 -28.38 15.31 4.94
CA GLN A 11 -28.62 13.95 5.40
C GLN A 11 -27.35 13.39 6.08
N ASN A 12 -27.41 13.26 7.39
CA ASN A 12 -26.39 12.51 8.15
C ASN A 12 -26.53 11.02 7.83
N PHE A 13 -25.59 10.48 7.10
CA PHE A 13 -25.48 9.05 6.80
C PHE A 13 -25.30 8.28 8.11
N THR A 14 -26.28 7.50 8.50
CA THR A 14 -26.25 6.72 9.75
C THR A 14 -25.68 5.31 9.49
N ARG A 15 -25.18 4.65 10.56
CA ARG A 15 -24.78 3.23 10.52
C ARG A 15 -25.85 2.30 9.94
N ARG A 16 -27.13 2.69 10.02
CA ARG A 16 -28.26 1.93 9.46
C ARG A 16 -28.34 1.96 7.94
N ASP A 17 -27.89 3.05 7.31
CA ASP A 17 -27.92 3.18 5.85
C ASP A 17 -26.81 2.33 5.22
N PHE A 18 -25.70 2.16 5.91
CA PHE A 18 -24.61 1.26 5.53
C PHE A 18 -25.04 -0.22 5.57
N VAL A 19 -25.85 -0.59 6.57
CA VAL A 19 -26.34 -1.99 6.73
C VAL A 19 -27.40 -2.35 5.68
N LYS A 20 -28.19 -1.40 5.19
CA LYS A 20 -29.23 -1.66 4.17
C LYS A 20 -28.68 -1.91 2.77
N LEU A 21 -27.50 -1.41 2.45
CA LEU A 21 -26.80 -1.72 1.19
C LEU A 21 -26.14 -3.12 1.18
N SER A 22 -26.07 -3.77 2.34
CA SER A 22 -25.41 -5.08 2.51
C SER A 22 -26.35 -6.30 2.43
N ALA A 23 -27.64 -6.11 2.21
CA ALA A 23 -28.66 -7.16 2.35
C ALA A 23 -29.14 -7.79 1.04
N ALA A 24 -28.35 -7.82 -0.02
CA ALA A 24 -28.71 -8.55 -1.24
C ALA A 24 -27.53 -9.37 -1.75
N ALA A 25 -27.67 -10.68 -1.68
CA ALA A 25 -26.84 -11.77 -2.20
C ALA A 25 -25.90 -12.41 -1.17
N SER A 26 -26.45 -13.30 -0.34
CA SER A 26 -25.69 -14.38 0.31
C SER A 26 -25.34 -15.44 -0.75
N VAL A 27 -24.37 -15.14 -1.61
CA VAL A 27 -23.61 -16.19 -2.29
C VAL A 27 -22.55 -16.62 -1.29
N ALA A 28 -22.63 -17.86 -0.81
CA ALA A 28 -21.56 -18.50 -0.07
C ALA A 28 -20.36 -18.62 -1.01
N VAL A 29 -19.56 -17.56 -1.09
CA VAL A 29 -18.23 -17.63 -1.66
C VAL A 29 -17.44 -18.45 -0.64
N SER A 30 -17.18 -19.72 -0.95
CA SER A 30 -16.15 -20.48 -0.27
C SER A 30 -14.85 -19.72 -0.48
N VAL A 31 -14.44 -18.94 0.52
CA VAL A 31 -13.12 -18.32 0.55
C VAL A 31 -12.16 -19.49 0.68
N ALA A 32 -11.68 -20.00 -0.45
CA ALA A 32 -10.54 -20.91 -0.44
C ALA A 32 -9.46 -20.23 0.39
N PRO A 33 -8.80 -20.94 1.30
CA PRO A 33 -7.82 -20.30 2.16
C PRO A 33 -6.77 -19.63 1.26
N VAL A 34 -6.50 -18.35 1.49
CA VAL A 34 -5.54 -17.51 0.76
C VAL A 34 -4.14 -18.15 0.68
N TRP A 35 -3.94 -19.19 1.49
CA TRP A 35 -2.72 -19.97 1.68
C TRP A 35 -2.45 -21.06 0.62
N ALA A 36 -3.41 -21.42 -0.24
CA ALA A 36 -3.18 -22.33 -1.35
C ALA A 36 -2.40 -21.59 -2.44
N ALA A 37 -1.12 -21.37 -2.18
CA ALA A 37 -0.22 -20.66 -3.05
C ALA A 37 0.44 -21.63 -4.04
N GLU A 38 0.40 -21.29 -5.33
CA GLU A 38 1.33 -21.85 -6.30
C GLU A 38 2.75 -21.44 -5.87
N THR A 39 3.72 -22.37 -5.87
CA THR A 39 5.11 -22.06 -5.53
C THR A 39 5.97 -22.08 -6.80
N LYS A 40 6.83 -21.07 -6.93
CA LYS A 40 7.86 -21.03 -7.96
C LYS A 40 9.19 -20.67 -7.32
N ASN A 41 10.20 -21.51 -7.44
CA ASN A 41 11.51 -21.36 -6.77
C ASN A 41 11.35 -21.14 -5.25
N ASP A 42 10.52 -21.95 -4.60
CA ASP A 42 10.18 -21.86 -3.16
C ASP A 42 9.52 -20.54 -2.73
N MET A 43 9.17 -19.66 -3.65
CA MET A 43 8.41 -18.44 -3.42
C MET A 43 6.90 -18.74 -3.57
N PRO A 44 6.09 -18.56 -2.53
CA PRO A 44 4.64 -18.66 -2.66
C PRO A 44 4.08 -17.50 -3.50
N TYR A 45 3.13 -17.82 -4.39
CA TYR A 45 2.39 -16.83 -5.18
C TYR A 45 0.93 -16.78 -4.75
N ARG A 46 0.37 -15.58 -4.74
CA ARG A 46 -1.02 -15.33 -4.35
C ARG A 46 -1.73 -14.54 -5.44
N THR A 47 -3.05 -14.63 -5.47
CA THR A 47 -3.83 -13.86 -6.43
C THR A 47 -4.00 -12.41 -5.95
N LEU A 48 -3.80 -11.44 -6.83
CA LEU A 48 -4.05 -10.04 -6.56
C LEU A 48 -5.54 -9.72 -6.67
N GLY A 49 -6.26 -9.93 -5.57
CA GLY A 49 -7.70 -9.74 -5.53
C GLY A 49 -8.42 -10.46 -6.67
N ARG A 50 -9.36 -9.76 -7.33
CA ARG A 50 -10.13 -10.27 -8.48
C ARG A 50 -9.45 -10.09 -9.83
N THR A 51 -8.23 -9.54 -9.88
CA THR A 51 -7.52 -9.29 -11.15
C THR A 51 -7.09 -10.58 -11.85
N GLY A 52 -6.94 -11.68 -11.10
CA GLY A 52 -6.41 -12.95 -11.58
C GLY A 52 -4.88 -13.02 -11.62
N GLU A 53 -4.19 -11.88 -11.47
CA GLU A 53 -2.72 -11.82 -11.50
C GLU A 53 -2.10 -12.58 -10.34
N LYS A 54 -1.02 -13.30 -10.64
CA LYS A 54 -0.22 -14.03 -9.65
C LYS A 54 0.99 -13.21 -9.24
N VAL A 55 1.04 -12.84 -7.97
CA VAL A 55 2.13 -12.05 -7.38
C VAL A 55 2.81 -12.82 -6.26
N SER A 56 4.12 -12.63 -6.10
CA SER A 56 4.87 -13.24 -5.01
C SER A 56 4.35 -12.76 -3.65
N ALA A 57 4.27 -13.66 -2.67
CA ALA A 57 3.77 -13.34 -1.33
C ALA A 57 4.62 -12.29 -0.60
N ILE A 58 5.87 -12.10 -1.02
CA ILE A 58 6.77 -11.00 -0.63
C ILE A 58 7.04 -10.13 -1.86
N GLY A 59 6.96 -8.80 -1.69
CA GLY A 59 7.29 -7.80 -2.70
C GLY A 59 8.50 -6.96 -2.31
N LEU A 60 9.27 -6.51 -3.31
CA LEU A 60 10.43 -5.62 -3.11
C LEU A 60 9.97 -4.16 -3.03
N GLY A 61 10.28 -3.49 -1.89
CA GLY A 61 9.99 -2.08 -1.67
C GLY A 61 11.03 -1.16 -2.32
N GLY A 62 10.59 -0.31 -3.24
CA GLY A 62 11.46 0.52 -4.08
C GLY A 62 12.17 1.66 -3.36
N TYR A 63 11.63 2.19 -2.25
CA TYR A 63 12.28 3.29 -1.53
C TYR A 63 13.77 3.02 -1.25
N HIS A 64 14.11 1.81 -0.80
CA HIS A 64 15.47 1.41 -0.48
C HIS A 64 16.38 1.25 -1.70
N ILE A 65 15.82 1.11 -2.89
CA ILE A 65 16.57 1.03 -4.15
C ILE A 65 17.16 2.39 -4.52
N GLY A 66 16.49 3.48 -4.18
CA GLY A 66 16.96 4.85 -4.46
C GLY A 66 18.03 5.36 -3.50
N ILE A 67 18.18 4.78 -2.30
CA ILE A 67 19.12 5.28 -1.27
C ILE A 67 20.52 4.65 -1.29
N GLN A 68 20.74 3.60 -2.11
CA GLN A 68 22.04 2.96 -2.22
C GLN A 68 23.12 3.97 -2.70
N GLY A 69 24.31 3.87 -2.15
CA GLY A 69 25.46 4.70 -2.58
C GLY A 69 25.91 4.36 -4.00
N ASP A 70 25.76 3.10 -4.42
CA ASP A 70 26.07 2.62 -5.76
C ASP A 70 24.82 2.18 -6.51
N GLU A 71 24.66 2.66 -7.74
CA GLU A 71 23.57 2.28 -8.64
C GLU A 71 23.67 0.80 -9.04
N GLY A 72 24.89 0.29 -9.25
CA GLY A 72 25.11 -1.13 -9.59
C GLY A 72 24.59 -2.06 -8.50
N GLU A 73 24.73 -1.67 -7.22
CA GLU A 73 24.17 -2.42 -6.10
C GLU A 73 22.64 -2.45 -6.16
N SER A 74 21.99 -1.32 -6.45
CA SER A 74 20.53 -1.27 -6.63
C SER A 74 20.05 -2.21 -7.73
N ILE A 75 20.73 -2.20 -8.89
CA ILE A 75 20.41 -3.08 -10.02
C ILE A 75 20.59 -4.55 -9.62
N ARG A 76 21.68 -4.88 -8.92
CA ARG A 76 21.97 -6.22 -8.43
C ARG A 76 20.89 -6.72 -7.49
N LEU A 77 20.46 -5.89 -6.53
CA LEU A 77 19.40 -6.23 -5.56
C LEU A 77 18.09 -6.57 -6.27
N VAL A 78 17.64 -5.71 -7.18
CA VAL A 78 16.40 -5.92 -7.95
C VAL A 78 16.49 -7.20 -8.79
N ARG A 79 17.57 -7.40 -9.55
CA ARG A 79 17.75 -8.60 -10.39
C ARG A 79 17.84 -9.87 -9.57
N THR A 80 18.57 -9.84 -8.43
CA THR A 80 18.64 -10.99 -7.52
C THR A 80 17.24 -11.33 -6.97
N ALA A 81 16.45 -10.35 -6.57
CA ALA A 81 15.09 -10.59 -6.08
C ALA A 81 14.21 -11.27 -7.16
N LEU A 82 14.26 -10.76 -8.40
CA LEU A 82 13.52 -11.34 -9.55
C LEU A 82 13.97 -12.77 -9.88
N ASP A 83 15.29 -13.01 -9.92
CA ASP A 83 15.84 -14.34 -10.24
C ASP A 83 15.52 -15.38 -9.16
N ARG A 84 15.30 -14.90 -7.91
CA ARG A 84 14.91 -15.73 -6.76
C ARG A 84 13.38 -15.85 -6.59
N GLY A 85 12.58 -15.33 -7.54
CA GLY A 85 11.13 -15.52 -7.60
C GLY A 85 10.28 -14.41 -6.99
N ILE A 86 10.85 -13.33 -6.47
CA ILE A 86 10.08 -12.14 -6.12
C ILE A 86 9.71 -11.43 -7.42
N ASN A 87 8.42 -11.42 -7.77
CA ASN A 87 7.98 -10.73 -8.99
C ASN A 87 7.31 -9.37 -8.73
N PHE A 88 6.84 -9.08 -7.51
CA PHE A 88 6.18 -7.83 -7.18
C PHE A 88 7.19 -6.75 -6.82
N LEU A 89 7.25 -5.70 -7.63
CA LEU A 89 8.15 -4.56 -7.45
C LEU A 89 7.34 -3.29 -7.17
N ASP A 90 7.52 -2.73 -5.97
CA ASP A 90 6.91 -1.47 -5.54
C ASP A 90 7.83 -0.29 -5.86
N ASN A 91 7.29 0.79 -6.42
CA ASN A 91 7.98 2.06 -6.58
C ASN A 91 7.03 3.25 -6.35
N CYS A 92 7.53 4.47 -6.52
CA CYS A 92 6.78 5.71 -6.45
C CYS A 92 7.49 6.82 -7.21
N TRP A 93 6.72 7.71 -7.83
CA TRP A 93 7.21 8.86 -8.57
C TRP A 93 8.14 9.76 -7.75
N ASP A 94 7.87 9.94 -6.43
CA ASP A 94 8.64 10.82 -5.55
C ASP A 94 9.74 10.12 -4.76
N TYR A 95 9.87 8.78 -4.85
CA TYR A 95 10.91 8.08 -4.08
C TYR A 95 12.30 8.53 -4.48
N ASN A 96 13.00 9.20 -3.53
CA ASN A 96 14.35 9.69 -3.69
C ASN A 96 14.46 10.64 -4.91
N ASP A 97 13.50 11.54 -5.08
CA ASP A 97 13.43 12.50 -6.19
C ASP A 97 13.43 11.80 -7.58
N GLY A 98 12.83 10.61 -7.66
CA GLY A 98 12.74 9.80 -8.87
C GLY A 98 13.91 8.85 -9.12
N VAL A 99 14.97 8.92 -8.31
CA VAL A 99 16.16 8.05 -8.46
C VAL A 99 15.77 6.57 -8.33
N SER A 100 14.82 6.23 -7.45
CA SER A 100 14.35 4.86 -7.32
C SER A 100 13.75 4.31 -8.61
N GLU A 101 12.89 5.08 -9.30
CA GLU A 101 12.33 4.66 -10.60
C GLU A 101 13.40 4.53 -11.69
N VAL A 102 14.37 5.45 -11.75
CA VAL A 102 15.48 5.40 -12.71
C VAL A 102 16.31 4.12 -12.54
N ARG A 103 16.67 3.77 -11.31
CA ARG A 103 17.45 2.55 -11.01
C ARG A 103 16.64 1.29 -11.26
N MET A 104 15.34 1.30 -10.90
CA MET A 104 14.42 0.21 -11.21
C MET A 104 14.33 -0.01 -12.73
N GLY A 105 14.16 1.05 -13.51
CA GLY A 105 14.10 0.98 -14.97
C GLY A 105 15.37 0.34 -15.57
N LYS A 106 16.55 0.73 -15.09
CA LYS A 106 17.82 0.12 -15.50
C LYS A 106 17.90 -1.37 -15.13
N ALA A 107 17.43 -1.74 -13.94
CA ALA A 107 17.40 -3.13 -13.50
C ALA A 107 16.48 -4.00 -14.36
N LEU A 108 15.40 -3.43 -14.90
CA LEU A 108 14.41 -4.13 -15.72
C LEU A 108 14.79 -4.30 -17.19
N ARG A 109 15.93 -3.79 -17.63
CA ARG A 109 16.48 -4.06 -18.97
C ARG A 109 16.79 -5.54 -19.16
N ASP A 110 17.21 -5.91 -20.35
CA ASP A 110 17.72 -7.24 -20.69
C ASP A 110 16.70 -8.37 -20.42
N GLY A 111 15.40 -8.10 -20.66
CA GLY A 111 14.31 -9.07 -20.46
C GLY A 111 13.77 -9.18 -19.03
N TYR A 112 14.34 -8.46 -18.06
CA TYR A 112 13.86 -8.52 -16.67
C TYR A 112 12.47 -7.94 -16.49
N ARG A 113 12.03 -6.95 -17.32
CA ARG A 113 10.67 -6.39 -17.26
C ARG A 113 9.59 -7.49 -17.37
N ALA A 114 9.80 -8.49 -18.19
CA ALA A 114 8.85 -9.59 -18.39
C ALA A 114 8.69 -10.50 -17.15
N LYS A 115 9.63 -10.46 -16.22
CA LYS A 115 9.57 -11.23 -14.95
C LYS A 115 8.83 -10.48 -13.85
N ALA A 116 8.54 -9.17 -14.02
CA ALA A 116 8.08 -8.29 -12.98
C ALA A 116 6.59 -7.94 -13.11
N PHE A 117 5.86 -7.97 -11.98
CA PHE A 117 4.66 -7.20 -11.78
C PHE A 117 5.08 -5.85 -11.20
N LEU A 118 5.10 -4.82 -12.04
CA LEU A 118 5.67 -3.51 -11.73
C LEU A 118 4.59 -2.56 -11.26
N MET A 119 4.79 -1.97 -10.09
CA MET A 119 3.90 -0.95 -9.52
C MET A 119 4.65 0.37 -9.32
N SER A 120 3.95 1.48 -9.58
CA SER A 120 4.36 2.81 -9.14
C SER A 120 3.20 3.61 -8.55
N LYS A 121 3.45 4.84 -8.11
CA LYS A 121 2.47 5.71 -7.46
C LYS A 121 2.66 7.15 -7.91
N ILE A 122 1.55 7.91 -7.92
CA ILE A 122 1.54 9.35 -8.24
C ILE A 122 0.95 10.17 -7.09
N ASP A 123 1.47 11.37 -6.88
CA ASP A 123 0.99 12.35 -5.89
C ASP A 123 0.03 13.38 -6.49
N GLY A 124 0.01 13.50 -7.81
CA GLY A 124 -0.83 14.45 -8.55
C GLY A 124 -2.32 14.30 -8.23
N ARG A 125 -2.98 15.42 -7.89
CA ARG A 125 -4.42 15.46 -7.59
C ARG A 125 -5.21 16.22 -8.64
N THR A 126 -4.55 16.84 -9.62
CA THR A 126 -5.17 17.44 -10.80
C THR A 126 -4.96 16.57 -12.03
N LYS A 127 -5.80 16.70 -13.06
CA LYS A 127 -5.64 15.97 -14.33
C LYS A 127 -4.25 16.17 -14.93
N ALA A 128 -3.78 17.43 -15.00
CA ALA A 128 -2.47 17.74 -15.60
C ALA A 128 -1.31 17.17 -14.78
N SER A 129 -1.33 17.31 -13.44
CA SER A 129 -0.23 16.78 -12.60
C SER A 129 -0.20 15.27 -12.59
N ALA A 130 -1.35 14.60 -12.56
CA ALA A 130 -1.43 13.15 -12.60
C ALA A 130 -0.90 12.59 -13.94
N ALA A 131 -1.36 13.14 -15.07
CA ALA A 131 -0.91 12.73 -16.40
C ALA A 131 0.62 12.90 -16.55
N LYS A 132 1.13 14.07 -16.14
CA LYS A 132 2.58 14.36 -16.16
C LYS A 132 3.37 13.33 -15.36
N GLN A 133 2.96 13.05 -14.11
CA GLN A 133 3.67 12.11 -13.24
C GLN A 133 3.62 10.66 -13.76
N ILE A 134 2.52 10.24 -14.39
CA ILE A 134 2.43 8.93 -15.06
C ILE A 134 3.47 8.84 -16.17
N ASP A 135 3.56 9.85 -17.05
CA ASP A 135 4.49 9.85 -18.17
C ASP A 135 5.96 9.93 -17.70
N GLU A 136 6.24 10.73 -16.67
CA GLU A 136 7.57 10.78 -16.04
C GLU A 136 7.97 9.45 -15.42
N SER A 137 7.05 8.76 -14.72
CA SER A 137 7.29 7.43 -14.16
C SER A 137 7.63 6.41 -15.26
N LEU A 138 6.87 6.37 -16.35
CA LEU A 138 7.15 5.47 -17.47
C LEU A 138 8.52 5.75 -18.11
N THR A 139 8.87 7.03 -18.26
CA THR A 139 10.17 7.46 -18.78
C THR A 139 11.33 7.00 -17.88
N ARG A 140 11.21 7.21 -16.56
CA ARG A 140 12.23 6.80 -15.58
C ARG A 140 12.35 5.29 -15.46
N LEU A 141 11.21 4.58 -15.47
CA LEU A 141 11.12 3.13 -15.43
C LEU A 141 11.50 2.46 -16.76
N GLN A 142 11.66 3.24 -17.85
CA GLN A 142 12.05 2.78 -19.18
C GLN A 142 11.12 1.67 -19.70
N THR A 143 9.82 1.86 -19.53
CA THR A 143 8.78 0.91 -19.94
C THR A 143 7.61 1.67 -20.54
N ASP A 144 6.84 1.02 -21.40
CA ASP A 144 5.62 1.55 -22.00
C ASP A 144 4.41 1.47 -21.06
N HIS A 145 4.47 0.60 -20.05
CA HIS A 145 3.39 0.44 -19.07
C HIS A 145 3.88 0.00 -17.69
N VAL A 146 3.06 0.27 -16.68
CA VAL A 146 3.12 -0.36 -15.36
C VAL A 146 1.90 -1.28 -15.17
N ASP A 147 2.08 -2.32 -14.37
CA ASP A 147 0.99 -3.24 -14.07
C ASP A 147 -0.01 -2.61 -13.09
N LEU A 148 0.45 -1.91 -12.08
CA LEU A 148 -0.40 -1.20 -11.12
C LEU A 148 0.09 0.24 -10.92
N MET A 149 -0.81 1.21 -11.07
CA MET A 149 -0.55 2.59 -10.68
C MET A 149 -1.45 2.98 -9.51
N GLN A 150 -0.87 3.59 -8.48
CA GLN A 150 -1.62 3.98 -7.28
C GLN A 150 -1.65 5.51 -7.08
N PHE A 151 -2.75 6.00 -6.51
CA PHE A 151 -2.76 7.32 -5.87
C PHE A 151 -2.01 7.21 -4.54
N HIS A 152 -0.90 7.93 -4.44
CA HIS A 152 -0.04 7.93 -3.26
C HIS A 152 -0.63 8.77 -2.14
N GLU A 153 -0.38 8.39 -0.89
CA GLU A 153 -0.66 9.15 0.32
C GLU A 153 -2.10 9.72 0.43
N ILE A 154 -3.11 8.86 0.36
CA ILE A 154 -4.48 9.21 0.76
C ILE A 154 -4.51 9.36 2.29
N ILE A 155 -4.11 10.51 2.78
CA ILE A 155 -3.85 10.78 4.21
C ILE A 155 -4.58 12.00 4.76
N ARG A 156 -5.08 12.89 3.90
CA ARG A 156 -5.86 14.08 4.27
C ARG A 156 -7.34 13.83 4.08
N ARG A 157 -8.17 14.57 4.79
CA ARG A 157 -9.63 14.42 4.72
C ARG A 157 -10.21 14.70 3.34
N GLU A 158 -9.58 15.60 2.60
CA GLU A 158 -9.98 16.03 1.27
C GLU A 158 -9.41 15.14 0.14
N ASP A 159 -8.38 14.32 0.42
CA ASP A 159 -7.74 13.51 -0.63
C ASP A 159 -8.73 12.60 -1.38
N PRO A 160 -9.65 11.88 -0.72
CA PRO A 160 -10.61 11.02 -1.41
C PRO A 160 -11.43 11.75 -2.48
N GLU A 161 -12.03 12.89 -2.11
CA GLU A 161 -12.82 13.69 -3.05
C GLU A 161 -11.94 14.33 -4.12
N ARG A 162 -10.77 14.86 -3.76
CA ARG A 162 -9.86 15.54 -4.70
C ARG A 162 -9.36 14.63 -5.82
N VAL A 163 -9.19 13.34 -5.57
CA VAL A 163 -8.80 12.38 -6.61
C VAL A 163 -9.84 12.39 -7.76
N PHE A 164 -11.12 12.48 -7.44
CA PHE A 164 -12.21 12.49 -8.43
C PHE A 164 -12.49 13.88 -8.96
N THR A 165 -12.69 14.86 -8.08
CA THR A 165 -13.10 16.24 -8.48
C THR A 165 -11.95 17.05 -9.08
N GLY A 166 -10.69 16.73 -8.75
CA GLY A 166 -9.51 17.39 -9.30
C GLY A 166 -9.08 16.89 -10.68
N GLY A 167 -9.70 15.81 -11.16
CA GLY A 167 -9.41 15.22 -12.47
C GLY A 167 -8.25 14.22 -12.47
N ALA A 168 -7.65 13.88 -11.32
CA ALA A 168 -6.59 12.89 -11.25
C ALA A 168 -7.09 11.48 -11.65
N MET A 169 -8.31 11.11 -11.26
CA MET A 169 -8.94 9.87 -11.69
C MET A 169 -9.19 9.85 -13.20
N GLU A 170 -9.60 10.98 -13.78
CA GLU A 170 -9.78 11.09 -15.24
C GLU A 170 -8.46 10.83 -16.00
N ALA A 171 -7.35 11.41 -15.52
CA ALA A 171 -6.02 11.16 -16.11
C ALA A 171 -5.61 9.69 -15.97
N MET A 172 -5.89 9.06 -14.81
CA MET A 172 -5.58 7.65 -14.57
C MET A 172 -6.40 6.72 -15.49
N LEU A 173 -7.68 7.00 -15.69
CA LEU A 173 -8.54 6.25 -16.60
C LEU A 173 -8.10 6.41 -18.05
N ALA A 174 -7.71 7.63 -18.47
CA ALA A 174 -7.14 7.85 -19.79
C ALA A 174 -5.83 7.09 -20.01
N ALA A 175 -4.96 7.04 -19.00
CA ALA A 175 -3.73 6.25 -19.04
C ALA A 175 -4.01 4.74 -19.12
N LYS A 176 -5.04 4.25 -18.42
CA LYS A 176 -5.49 2.86 -18.52
C LYS A 176 -6.03 2.54 -19.92
N GLN A 177 -6.84 3.43 -20.47
CA GLN A 177 -7.36 3.27 -21.85
C GLN A 177 -6.23 3.27 -22.90
N ALA A 178 -5.18 4.07 -22.68
CA ALA A 178 -3.99 4.12 -23.53
C ALA A 178 -3.02 2.94 -23.34
N GLY A 179 -3.33 1.99 -22.46
CA GLY A 179 -2.48 0.84 -22.15
C GLY A 179 -1.25 1.13 -21.29
N LYS A 180 -1.10 2.37 -20.79
CA LYS A 180 0.00 2.79 -19.91
C LYS A 180 -0.10 2.23 -18.49
N VAL A 181 -1.32 1.90 -18.05
CA VAL A 181 -1.63 1.39 -16.71
C VAL A 181 -2.61 0.24 -16.84
N ARG A 182 -2.32 -0.93 -16.27
CA ARG A 182 -3.23 -2.09 -16.32
C ARG A 182 -4.26 -2.05 -15.19
N TYR A 183 -3.82 -1.82 -13.97
CA TYR A 183 -4.64 -1.81 -12.76
C TYR A 183 -4.47 -0.50 -12.00
N ILE A 184 -5.52 -0.10 -11.26
CA ILE A 184 -5.55 1.16 -10.52
C ILE A 184 -5.78 0.88 -9.04
N GLY A 185 -4.96 1.49 -8.18
CA GLY A 185 -5.07 1.36 -6.74
C GLY A 185 -4.85 2.68 -5.99
N PHE A 186 -4.81 2.59 -4.68
CA PHE A 186 -4.40 3.69 -3.83
C PHE A 186 -3.66 3.21 -2.59
N THR A 187 -2.94 4.12 -1.96
CA THR A 187 -2.23 3.87 -0.71
C THR A 187 -2.34 5.04 0.26
N GLY A 188 -2.19 4.75 1.52
CA GLY A 188 -2.08 5.70 2.61
C GLY A 188 -1.63 4.96 3.87
N HIS A 189 -1.27 5.69 4.92
CA HIS A 189 -0.66 5.06 6.09
C HIS A 189 -0.98 5.73 7.44
N LYS A 190 -1.68 6.88 7.45
CA LYS A 190 -1.92 7.64 8.70
C LYS A 190 -3.20 7.23 9.41
N ASP A 191 -4.30 7.08 8.66
CA ASP A 191 -5.60 6.82 9.26
C ASP A 191 -6.45 5.85 8.42
N PRO A 192 -6.88 4.72 8.98
CA PRO A 192 -7.78 3.79 8.30
C PRO A 192 -9.11 4.44 7.87
N ALA A 193 -9.57 5.51 8.56
CA ALA A 193 -10.78 6.22 8.16
C ALA A 193 -10.67 6.86 6.77
N MET A 194 -9.46 7.27 6.35
CA MET A 194 -9.24 7.82 5.01
C MET A 194 -9.35 6.74 3.93
N HIS A 195 -8.90 5.53 4.22
CA HIS A 195 -9.08 4.39 3.31
C HIS A 195 -10.55 4.04 3.15
N LEU A 196 -11.30 3.93 4.25
CA LEU A 196 -12.74 3.66 4.21
C LEU A 196 -13.48 4.76 3.43
N LYS A 197 -13.13 6.04 3.69
CA LYS A 197 -13.70 7.17 2.95
C LYS A 197 -13.39 7.08 1.45
N MET A 198 -12.15 6.72 1.07
CA MET A 198 -11.77 6.56 -0.33
C MET A 198 -12.59 5.47 -1.03
N LEU A 199 -12.87 4.36 -0.36
CA LEU A 199 -13.73 3.30 -0.90
C LEU A 199 -15.18 3.77 -1.08
N VAL A 200 -15.72 4.56 -0.15
CA VAL A 200 -17.07 5.14 -0.26
C VAL A 200 -17.15 6.11 -1.43
N VAL A 201 -16.21 7.07 -1.51
CA VAL A 201 -16.18 8.05 -2.61
C VAL A 201 -16.00 7.36 -3.96
N ALA A 202 -15.18 6.31 -4.04
CA ALA A 202 -15.03 5.52 -5.26
C ALA A 202 -16.37 4.89 -5.68
N ALA A 203 -17.09 4.26 -4.74
CA ALA A 203 -18.39 3.65 -5.02
C ALA A 203 -19.44 4.67 -5.48
N GLU A 204 -19.49 5.85 -4.88
CA GLU A 204 -20.33 6.97 -5.29
C GLU A 204 -20.04 7.41 -6.73
N ASN A 205 -18.76 7.37 -7.14
CA ASN A 205 -18.32 7.64 -8.51
C ASN A 205 -18.36 6.40 -9.43
N LYS A 206 -19.01 5.30 -9.02
CA LYS A 206 -19.14 4.04 -9.78
C LYS A 206 -17.77 3.46 -10.18
N PHE A 207 -16.78 3.66 -9.34
CA PHE A 207 -15.44 3.16 -9.55
C PHE A 207 -15.08 2.11 -8.49
N HIS A 208 -14.24 1.16 -8.88
CA HIS A 208 -13.76 0.10 -8.01
C HIS A 208 -12.26 -0.09 -8.20
N PHE A 209 -11.51 0.09 -7.13
CA PHE A 209 -10.07 -0.12 -7.14
C PHE A 209 -9.70 -1.61 -7.29
N ASP A 210 -8.59 -1.87 -7.98
CA ASP A 210 -8.07 -3.23 -8.16
C ASP A 210 -7.22 -3.67 -6.97
N ALA A 211 -6.47 -2.75 -6.35
CA ALA A 211 -5.61 -3.02 -5.19
C ALA A 211 -5.54 -1.83 -4.22
N VAL A 212 -5.28 -2.12 -2.94
CA VAL A 212 -5.09 -1.11 -1.88
C VAL A 212 -3.87 -1.49 -1.04
N GLN A 213 -2.98 -0.52 -0.85
CA GLN A 213 -1.77 -0.68 -0.06
C GLN A 213 -1.91 0.07 1.28
N MET A 214 -1.58 -0.62 2.38
CA MET A 214 -1.73 -0.07 3.74
C MET A 214 -0.75 -0.73 4.72
N PRO A 215 -0.44 -0.07 5.86
CA PRO A 215 0.35 -0.69 6.92
C PRO A 215 -0.36 -1.92 7.49
N LEU A 216 0.35 -3.05 7.48
CA LEU A 216 -0.08 -4.28 8.14
C LEU A 216 1.11 -4.86 8.90
N ASN A 217 1.09 -4.76 10.22
CA ASN A 217 2.18 -5.20 11.08
C ASN A 217 1.69 -5.48 12.51
N VAL A 218 2.50 -6.13 13.31
CA VAL A 218 2.17 -6.53 14.69
C VAL A 218 1.77 -5.36 15.61
N MET A 219 2.18 -4.13 15.30
CA MET A 219 1.81 -2.93 16.07
C MET A 219 0.50 -2.31 15.58
N ASP A 220 0.15 -2.51 14.30
CA ASP A 220 -1.11 -2.03 13.72
C ASP A 220 -2.32 -2.64 14.41
N ALA A 221 -2.24 -3.93 14.77
CA ALA A 221 -3.32 -4.65 15.44
C ALA A 221 -3.83 -3.96 16.71
N HIS A 222 -2.97 -3.18 17.39
CA HIS A 222 -3.25 -2.60 18.71
C HIS A 222 -3.79 -1.16 18.68
N PHE A 223 -3.65 -0.44 17.56
CA PHE A 223 -4.00 0.97 17.55
C PHE A 223 -4.48 1.49 16.19
N ARG A 224 -5.73 1.97 16.13
CA ARG A 224 -6.35 2.52 14.90
C ARG A 224 -6.08 1.61 13.70
N SER A 225 -6.36 0.33 13.89
CA SER A 225 -5.91 -0.76 13.06
C SER A 225 -6.47 -0.71 11.64
N PHE A 226 -5.61 -0.77 10.64
CA PHE A 226 -5.98 -1.02 9.25
C PHE A 226 -6.46 -2.46 9.09
N GLU A 227 -5.83 -3.41 9.79
CA GLU A 227 -6.23 -4.80 9.81
C GLU A 227 -7.67 -4.99 10.26
N GLN A 228 -8.06 -4.35 11.37
CA GLN A 228 -9.41 -4.53 11.93
C GLN A 228 -10.49 -3.76 11.18
N ARG A 229 -10.14 -2.64 10.55
CA ARG A 229 -11.13 -1.70 10.01
C ARG A 229 -11.22 -1.68 8.49
N VAL A 230 -10.11 -1.84 7.78
CA VAL A 230 -10.03 -1.72 6.31
C VAL A 230 -9.92 -3.08 5.65
N LEU A 231 -9.08 -3.95 6.18
CA LEU A 231 -8.81 -5.27 5.60
C LEU A 231 -10.08 -6.09 5.34
N PRO A 232 -11.06 -6.20 6.27
CA PRO A 232 -12.28 -6.96 6.01
C PRO A 232 -13.09 -6.42 4.83
N GLU A 233 -13.14 -5.10 4.66
CA GLU A 233 -13.87 -4.46 3.56
C GLU A 233 -13.20 -4.73 2.21
N LEU A 234 -11.86 -4.72 2.16
CA LEU A 234 -11.11 -5.04 0.94
C LEU A 234 -11.31 -6.50 0.52
N VAL A 235 -11.22 -7.42 1.48
CA VAL A 235 -11.42 -8.86 1.24
C VAL A 235 -12.84 -9.12 0.72
N LYS A 236 -13.85 -8.55 1.37
CA LYS A 236 -15.26 -8.65 0.95
C LYS A 236 -15.48 -8.11 -0.46
N ALA A 237 -14.79 -7.02 -0.82
CA ALA A 237 -14.90 -6.41 -2.13
C ALA A 237 -14.03 -7.10 -3.21
N GLY A 238 -13.22 -8.11 -2.86
CA GLY A 238 -12.30 -8.77 -3.78
C GLY A 238 -11.17 -7.85 -4.25
N ILE A 239 -10.82 -6.83 -3.48
CA ILE A 239 -9.72 -5.90 -3.77
C ILE A 239 -8.40 -6.52 -3.30
N GLY A 240 -7.37 -6.47 -4.14
CA GLY A 240 -6.03 -6.94 -3.80
C GLY A 240 -5.43 -6.18 -2.61
N VAL A 241 -4.98 -6.91 -1.59
CA VAL A 241 -4.42 -6.32 -0.37
C VAL A 241 -2.91 -6.33 -0.43
N LEU A 242 -2.30 -5.14 -0.40
CA LEU A 242 -0.85 -4.96 -0.38
C LEU A 242 -0.43 -4.50 1.02
N GLY A 243 0.20 -5.40 1.78
CA GLY A 243 0.74 -5.06 3.10
C GLY A 243 2.05 -4.31 2.96
N MET A 244 2.24 -3.22 3.72
CA MET A 244 3.50 -2.49 3.79
C MET A 244 3.88 -2.15 5.23
N LYS A 245 5.11 -1.65 5.41
CA LYS A 245 5.63 -1.22 6.71
C LYS A 245 5.57 -2.33 7.77
N SER A 246 5.73 -3.58 7.35
CA SER A 246 5.72 -4.77 8.23
C SER A 246 6.78 -4.72 9.34
N LEU A 247 7.90 -4.03 9.08
CA LEU A 247 9.00 -3.80 10.04
C LEU A 247 9.01 -2.35 10.60
N GLY A 248 8.10 -1.45 10.14
CA GLY A 248 8.03 -0.06 10.58
C GLY A 248 9.36 0.70 10.41
N PHE A 249 10.06 0.53 9.28
CA PHE A 249 11.42 1.05 9.06
C PHE A 249 12.44 0.60 10.14
N GLY A 250 12.27 -0.58 10.70
CA GLY A 250 13.11 -1.10 11.77
C GLY A 250 12.69 -0.69 13.19
N ALA A 251 11.82 0.31 13.35
CA ALA A 251 11.38 0.76 14.68
C ALA A 251 10.67 -0.34 15.49
N ILE A 252 9.95 -1.24 14.81
CA ILE A 252 9.32 -2.38 15.47
C ILE A 252 10.38 -3.29 16.10
N LEU A 253 11.49 -3.52 15.42
CA LEU A 253 12.58 -4.36 15.90
C LEU A 253 13.33 -3.76 17.11
N GLN A 254 13.35 -2.42 17.21
CA GLN A 254 13.94 -1.73 18.37
C GLN A 254 13.20 -2.04 19.67
N SER A 255 11.94 -2.48 19.61
CA SER A 255 11.20 -2.96 20.78
C SER A 255 11.76 -4.25 21.37
N GLN A 256 12.58 -4.99 20.61
CA GLN A 256 13.13 -6.31 20.97
C GLN A 256 12.06 -7.37 21.33
N THR A 257 10.78 -7.10 20.99
CA THR A 257 9.68 -8.03 21.28
C THR A 257 9.44 -9.03 20.16
N VAL A 258 9.93 -8.76 18.96
CA VAL A 258 9.74 -9.59 17.75
C VAL A 258 10.97 -9.57 16.86
N THR A 259 11.15 -10.65 16.09
CA THR A 259 12.15 -10.75 15.02
C THR A 259 11.60 -10.25 13.69
N ALA A 260 12.47 -10.00 12.72
CA ALA A 260 12.06 -9.60 11.38
C ALA A 260 11.21 -10.69 10.69
N ILE A 261 11.57 -11.96 10.87
CA ILE A 261 10.80 -13.09 10.32
C ILE A 261 9.40 -13.15 10.92
N GLU A 262 9.26 -13.00 12.24
CA GLU A 262 7.93 -12.96 12.88
C GLU A 262 7.07 -11.81 12.38
N CYS A 263 7.66 -10.63 12.15
CA CYS A 263 6.96 -9.49 11.57
C CYS A 263 6.45 -9.77 10.14
N LEU A 264 7.28 -10.37 9.30
CA LEU A 264 6.91 -10.75 7.94
C LEU A 264 5.86 -11.87 7.94
N HIS A 265 6.06 -12.91 8.76
CA HIS A 265 5.08 -14.00 8.94
C HIS A 265 3.73 -13.48 9.43
N TYR A 266 3.72 -12.54 10.39
CA TYR A 266 2.47 -11.90 10.82
C TYR A 266 1.73 -11.25 9.65
N ALA A 267 2.41 -10.40 8.89
CA ALA A 267 1.79 -9.71 7.75
C ALA A 267 1.37 -10.70 6.64
N MET A 268 2.15 -11.76 6.41
CA MET A 268 1.80 -12.83 5.48
C MET A 268 0.64 -13.71 5.98
N ASN A 269 0.43 -13.78 7.31
CA ASN A 269 -0.69 -14.52 7.90
C ASN A 269 -2.04 -13.84 7.67
N LEU A 270 -2.06 -12.55 7.39
CA LEU A 270 -3.25 -11.82 6.97
C LEU A 270 -3.59 -12.15 5.51
N PRO A 271 -4.83 -11.92 5.06
CA PRO A 271 -5.26 -12.17 3.67
C PRO A 271 -4.67 -11.12 2.71
N THR A 272 -3.34 -11.02 2.68
CA THR A 272 -2.57 -10.16 1.79
C THR A 272 -2.27 -10.87 0.47
N SER A 273 -2.32 -10.15 -0.64
CA SER A 273 -1.81 -10.62 -1.93
C SER A 273 -0.28 -10.61 -1.96
N THR A 274 0.33 -9.58 -1.40
CA THR A 274 1.78 -9.48 -1.20
C THR A 274 2.10 -8.64 0.03
N VAL A 275 3.25 -8.91 0.67
CA VAL A 275 3.82 -8.12 1.76
C VAL A 275 5.07 -7.44 1.24
N ILE A 276 5.00 -6.12 1.07
CA ILE A 276 6.09 -5.29 0.55
C ILE A 276 7.06 -4.97 1.69
N THR A 277 8.33 -5.32 1.51
CA THR A 277 9.38 -5.04 2.48
C THR A 277 10.60 -4.39 1.83
N GLY A 278 11.33 -3.58 2.59
CA GLY A 278 12.58 -2.96 2.16
C GLY A 278 13.71 -3.98 2.07
N MET A 279 14.47 -3.90 0.99
CA MET A 279 15.63 -4.76 0.72
C MET A 279 16.80 -3.85 0.33
N ASP A 280 17.56 -3.39 1.32
CA ASP A 280 18.69 -2.47 1.17
C ASP A 280 20.05 -3.19 1.04
N SER A 281 20.05 -4.51 1.10
CA SER A 281 21.23 -5.35 0.97
C SER A 281 20.84 -6.78 0.55
N LEU A 282 21.79 -7.54 0.02
CA LEU A 282 21.57 -8.97 -0.29
C LEU A 282 21.16 -9.75 0.94
N ALA A 283 21.67 -9.41 2.12
CA ALA A 283 21.25 -10.04 3.36
C ALA A 283 19.75 -9.82 3.66
N ARG A 284 19.20 -8.65 3.30
CA ARG A 284 17.77 -8.38 3.44
C ARG A 284 16.94 -9.09 2.35
N VAL A 285 17.48 -9.26 1.15
CA VAL A 285 16.86 -10.13 0.13
C VAL A 285 16.75 -11.54 0.65
N GLU A 286 17.85 -12.13 1.19
CA GLU A 286 17.84 -13.49 1.75
C GLU A 286 16.89 -13.60 2.95
N GLN A 287 16.84 -12.60 3.83
CA GLN A 287 15.89 -12.58 4.96
C GLN A 287 14.42 -12.60 4.46
N ALA A 288 14.09 -11.86 3.42
CA ALA A 288 12.75 -11.85 2.83
C ALA A 288 12.41 -13.19 2.17
N LEU A 289 13.38 -13.80 1.46
CA LEU A 289 13.23 -15.13 0.87
C LEU A 289 13.08 -16.20 1.93
N GLU A 290 13.84 -16.12 3.03
CA GLU A 290 13.71 -17.05 4.17
C GLU A 290 12.34 -16.93 4.83
N ALA A 291 11.83 -15.69 5.01
CA ALA A 291 10.48 -15.50 5.51
C ALA A 291 9.42 -16.15 4.60
N ALA A 292 9.60 -16.06 3.27
CA ALA A 292 8.69 -16.68 2.32
C ALA A 292 8.74 -18.23 2.37
N ARG A 293 9.95 -18.81 2.40
CA ARG A 293 10.16 -20.27 2.44
C ARG A 293 9.69 -20.91 3.74
N SER A 294 9.99 -20.26 4.87
CA SER A 294 9.66 -20.79 6.20
C SER A 294 8.24 -20.48 6.65
N PHE A 295 7.48 -19.71 5.85
CA PHE A 295 6.12 -19.32 6.20
C PHE A 295 5.20 -20.52 6.36
N LYS A 296 4.56 -20.58 7.53
CA LYS A 296 3.42 -21.45 7.83
C LYS A 296 2.33 -20.60 8.46
N PRO A 297 1.05 -20.83 8.13
CA PRO A 297 -0.05 -20.15 8.80
C PRO A 297 0.05 -20.29 10.32
N MET A 298 -0.09 -19.17 11.04
CA MET A 298 -0.08 -19.17 12.51
C MET A 298 -1.39 -19.77 13.04
N THR A 299 -1.29 -20.57 14.11
CA THR A 299 -2.48 -20.96 14.85
C THR A 299 -3.05 -19.77 15.62
N PRO A 300 -4.35 -19.80 16.02
CA PRO A 300 -4.95 -18.75 16.86
C PRO A 300 -4.17 -18.50 18.15
N GLU A 301 -3.60 -19.56 18.76
CA GLU A 301 -2.81 -19.48 19.99
C GLU A 301 -1.47 -18.78 19.74
N GLN A 302 -0.80 -19.09 18.63
CA GLN A 302 0.45 -18.43 18.22
C GLN A 302 0.23 -16.95 17.94
N LEU A 303 -0.85 -16.61 17.23
CA LEU A 303 -1.23 -15.23 16.95
C LEU A 303 -1.53 -14.47 18.24
N THR A 304 -2.32 -15.05 19.14
CA THR A 304 -2.65 -14.46 20.46
C THR A 304 -1.39 -14.21 21.26
N ALA A 305 -0.48 -15.18 21.35
CA ALA A 305 0.79 -15.04 22.08
C ALA A 305 1.68 -13.95 21.48
N LEU A 306 1.76 -13.87 20.15
CA LEU A 306 2.53 -12.83 19.44
C LEU A 306 1.98 -11.43 19.75
N LEU A 307 0.68 -11.25 19.65
CA LEU A 307 0.01 -9.98 19.94
C LEU A 307 0.11 -9.59 21.41
N ALA A 308 -0.02 -10.54 22.34
CA ALA A 308 0.18 -10.27 23.77
C ALA A 308 1.60 -9.76 24.07
N ARG A 309 2.62 -10.34 23.43
CA ARG A 309 4.03 -9.95 23.55
C ARG A 309 4.30 -8.53 23.02
N THR A 310 3.59 -8.10 21.97
CA THR A 310 3.76 -6.79 21.33
C THR A 310 2.88 -5.68 21.90
N ALA A 311 1.89 -6.00 22.74
CA ALA A 311 0.89 -5.05 23.24
C ALA A 311 1.50 -3.85 24.00
N ALA A 312 2.46 -4.11 24.90
CA ALA A 312 3.13 -3.07 25.67
C ALA A 312 3.97 -2.14 24.77
N ALA A 313 4.74 -2.71 23.82
CA ALA A 313 5.53 -1.95 22.87
C ALA A 313 4.64 -1.13 21.93
N ALA A 314 3.50 -1.65 21.51
CA ALA A 314 2.55 -0.94 20.65
C ALA A 314 1.88 0.26 21.36
N ALA A 315 1.92 0.35 22.68
CA ALA A 315 1.47 1.54 23.41
C ALA A 315 2.43 2.74 23.21
N ASP A 316 3.71 2.48 22.93
CA ASP A 316 4.69 3.52 22.60
C ASP A 316 4.47 4.06 21.19
N ALA A 317 4.35 5.41 21.08
CA ALA A 317 4.21 6.08 19.80
C ALA A 317 5.42 5.91 18.88
N ASN A 318 6.60 5.63 19.40
CA ASN A 318 7.83 5.44 18.60
C ASN A 318 7.81 4.14 17.79
N THR A 319 7.13 3.11 18.26
CA THR A 319 6.98 1.84 17.51
C THR A 319 5.86 1.91 16.46
N ARG A 320 5.01 2.94 16.49
CA ARG A 320 3.87 3.18 15.58
C ARG A 320 4.18 4.24 14.55
N VAL A 321 5.33 4.16 13.92
CA VAL A 321 5.91 5.20 13.05
C VAL A 321 5.00 5.68 11.90
N SER A 322 4.08 4.86 11.44
CA SER A 322 3.16 5.22 10.36
C SER A 322 1.92 6.00 10.81
N LYS A 323 1.68 6.14 12.12
CA LYS A 323 0.45 6.75 12.66
C LYS A 323 0.74 8.04 13.41
N PRO A 324 -0.17 9.04 13.38
CA PRO A 324 0.03 10.26 14.13
C PRO A 324 0.16 9.95 15.63
N ARG A 325 1.11 10.60 16.30
CA ARG A 325 1.13 10.70 17.76
C ARG A 325 -0.24 11.23 18.19
N ARG A 326 -0.74 10.83 19.38
CA ARG A 326 -2.06 11.27 19.90
C ARG A 326 -2.32 12.71 19.49
N ALA A 327 -3.52 12.97 18.93
CA ALA A 327 -3.88 14.29 18.45
C ALA A 327 -3.52 15.36 19.50
N SER A 328 -2.63 16.28 19.15
CA SER A 328 -2.59 17.55 19.83
C SER A 328 -3.95 18.21 19.54
N THR A 329 -4.61 18.71 20.55
CA THR A 329 -5.89 19.41 20.46
C THR A 329 -5.78 20.78 19.76
N ALA A 330 -4.69 21.03 19.04
CA ALA A 330 -4.53 22.25 18.26
C ALA A 330 -5.34 22.13 16.96
N PRO A 331 -6.17 23.13 16.63
CA PRO A 331 -6.90 23.15 15.36
C PRO A 331 -5.91 23.16 14.20
N ALA A 332 -6.10 22.23 13.26
CA ALA A 332 -5.34 22.21 12.02
C ALA A 332 -5.63 23.49 11.23
N THR A 333 -4.71 24.43 11.26
CA THR A 333 -4.70 25.54 10.31
C THR A 333 -4.58 24.95 8.91
N ILE A 334 -5.59 25.22 8.09
CA ILE A 334 -5.64 24.83 6.69
C ILE A 334 -4.47 25.53 5.99
N ARG A 335 -3.42 24.78 5.65
CA ARG A 335 -2.40 25.24 4.71
C ARG A 335 -2.76 24.72 3.34
N SER A 336 -3.17 25.62 2.48
CA SER A 336 -3.33 25.42 1.05
C SER A 336 -1.95 25.48 0.38
N GLY A 337 -1.62 24.44 -0.38
CA GLY A 337 -0.41 24.39 -1.19
C GLY A 337 0.68 23.51 -0.56
N TRP A 338 1.37 22.79 -1.41
CA TRP A 338 2.66 22.19 -1.10
C TRP A 338 3.61 23.31 -0.67
N ASP A 339 3.82 23.44 0.63
CA ASP A 339 4.87 24.31 1.14
C ASP A 339 6.19 23.54 0.93
N LYS A 340 6.97 23.98 -0.05
CA LYS A 340 8.30 23.42 -0.38
C LYS A 340 9.27 23.47 0.79
N ASN A 341 8.88 24.12 1.90
CA ASN A 341 9.69 24.30 3.10
C ASN A 341 9.32 23.35 4.25
N GLU A 342 8.27 22.52 4.15
CA GLU A 342 8.15 21.39 5.08
C GLU A 342 9.06 20.26 4.57
N PRO A 343 10.01 19.77 5.40
CA PRO A 343 10.78 18.60 5.03
C PRO A 343 9.80 17.46 4.72
N SER A 344 9.94 16.86 3.54
CA SER A 344 9.19 15.66 3.16
C SER A 344 9.27 14.66 4.31
N GLU A 345 8.27 13.83 4.51
CA GLU A 345 8.32 12.76 5.52
C GLU A 345 9.64 11.95 5.39
N GLN A 346 10.18 11.87 4.18
CA GLN A 346 11.48 11.29 3.86
C GLN A 346 12.66 11.98 4.57
N ALA A 347 12.62 13.30 4.79
CA ALA A 347 13.67 14.03 5.52
C ALA A 347 13.63 13.75 7.04
N ARG A 348 12.49 13.34 7.58
CA ARG A 348 12.35 12.99 9.02
C ARG A 348 12.92 11.61 9.38
N TRP A 349 13.25 10.80 8.38
CA TRP A 349 13.79 9.44 8.55
C TRP A 349 15.30 9.34 8.32
N LYS A 350 16.00 10.47 8.10
CA LYS A 350 17.46 10.54 7.94
C LYS A 350 18.22 10.71 9.26
N LEU A 351 17.56 10.59 10.41
CA LEU A 351 18.19 10.65 11.73
C LEU A 351 18.26 9.28 12.39
#